data_64f3fecd728c40c56e0e57c731c659db
#
_entry.id   64f3fecd728c40c56e0e57c731c659db
#
_cell.length_a   1.000
_cell.length_b   1.000
_cell.length_c   1.000
_cell.angle_alpha   90.00
_cell.angle_beta   90.00
_cell.angle_gamma   90.00
#
_symmetry.space_group_name_H-M   'P 1'
#
loop_
_entity.id
_entity.type
_entity.pdbx_description
1 polymer ?
#
loop_
_entity_poly.entity_id
_entity_poly.type
_entity_poly.pdbx_seq_one_letter_code
_entity_poly.pdbx_strand_id
1 'polypeptide(L)'
;MESERYFAGDITIVLADGSRVPAKVTADEIYVEGKEIYRISLEQGTEARTVESGEDFFEALKQLRLDLEKTDALLYCFGASENVYSSGMQRSMGPAVLAYKMRIGFPALRQDIVNIFEADETVVPSTVEQQERFHRRWIDSLGKPA
;
A
#
# COMPACT_ATOMS: atom_id res chain seq x y z
N MET A 1 5.01 -26.07 -2.11
CA MET A 1 4.46 -24.83 -2.65
C MET A 1 5.55 -23.78 -2.71
N GLU A 2 5.79 -23.26 -3.89
CA GLU A 2 6.81 -22.22 -4.06
C GLU A 2 6.28 -20.87 -3.58
N SER A 3 7.14 -20.12 -2.91
CA SER A 3 6.80 -18.78 -2.46
C SER A 3 8.05 -17.91 -2.42
N GLU A 4 7.86 -16.61 -2.57
CA GLU A 4 8.92 -15.62 -2.44
C GLU A 4 8.47 -14.53 -1.49
N ARG A 5 9.29 -14.26 -0.48
CA ARG A 5 8.96 -13.21 0.49
C ARG A 5 9.51 -11.88 0.02
N TYR A 6 8.62 -10.88 -0.06
CA TYR A 6 8.97 -9.53 -0.46
C TYR A 6 9.13 -8.58 0.72
N PHE A 7 8.45 -8.87 1.83
CA PHE A 7 8.58 -8.04 3.02
C PHE A 7 8.20 -8.81 4.27
N ALA A 8 8.87 -8.52 5.36
CA ALA A 8 8.48 -8.95 6.72
C ALA A 8 9.00 -7.90 7.68
N GLY A 9 8.10 -7.34 8.50
CA GLY A 9 8.52 -6.29 9.43
C GLY A 9 7.37 -5.75 10.26
N ASP A 10 7.70 -4.72 11.01
CA ASP A 10 6.74 -4.04 11.86
C ASP A 10 5.99 -2.97 11.09
N ILE A 11 4.74 -2.76 11.45
CA ILE A 11 3.88 -1.72 10.89
C ILE A 11 3.03 -1.14 12.02
N THR A 12 2.60 0.09 11.88
CA THR A 12 1.72 0.74 12.86
C THR A 12 0.31 0.85 12.30
N ILE A 13 -0.67 0.53 13.15
CA ILE A 13 -2.08 0.73 12.82
C ILE A 13 -2.57 1.94 13.62
N VAL A 14 -3.23 2.89 12.93
CA VAL A 14 -3.84 4.06 13.56
C VAL A 14 -5.31 3.72 13.76
N LEU A 15 -5.76 3.68 15.01
CA LEU A 15 -7.13 3.34 15.36
C LEU A 15 -8.06 4.55 15.24
N ALA A 16 -9.37 4.29 15.34
CA ALA A 16 -10.39 5.32 15.15
C ALA A 16 -10.22 6.51 16.12
N ASP A 17 -9.72 6.26 17.33
CA ASP A 17 -9.49 7.32 18.33
C ASP A 17 -8.15 8.04 18.14
N GLY A 18 -7.40 7.69 17.10
CA GLY A 18 -6.09 8.27 16.82
C GLY A 18 -4.93 7.59 17.53
N SER A 19 -5.20 6.62 18.41
CA SER A 19 -4.12 5.88 19.06
C SER A 19 -3.42 4.97 18.05
N ARG A 20 -2.15 4.66 18.32
CA ARG A 20 -1.32 3.84 17.44
C ARG A 20 -0.97 2.54 18.14
N VAL A 21 -1.14 1.44 17.42
CA VAL A 21 -0.82 0.11 17.95
C VAL A 21 0.14 -0.59 16.99
N PRO A 22 1.08 -1.38 17.55
CA PRO A 22 2.03 -2.11 16.72
C PRO A 22 1.39 -3.34 16.10
N ALA A 23 1.88 -3.72 14.94
CA ALA A 23 1.47 -4.94 14.25
C ALA A 23 2.66 -5.47 13.46
N LYS A 24 2.54 -6.69 12.94
CA LYS A 24 3.55 -7.29 12.07
C LYS A 24 2.91 -7.60 10.74
N VAL A 25 3.65 -7.35 9.66
CA VAL A 25 3.17 -7.59 8.31
C VAL A 25 4.15 -8.46 7.55
N THR A 26 3.62 -9.41 6.78
CA THR A 26 4.40 -10.18 5.81
C THR A 26 3.73 -10.10 4.45
N ALA A 27 4.54 -10.09 3.40
CA ALA A 27 4.07 -10.04 2.03
C ALA A 27 4.79 -11.13 1.25
N ASP A 28 4.04 -12.11 0.75
CA ASP A 28 4.56 -13.26 0.05
C ASP A 28 3.87 -13.43 -1.30
N GLU A 29 4.66 -13.68 -2.34
CA GLU A 29 4.15 -14.13 -3.62
C GLU A 29 4.15 -15.66 -3.60
N ILE A 30 3.00 -16.25 -3.92
CA ILE A 30 2.79 -17.69 -3.83
C ILE A 30 2.36 -18.19 -5.20
N TYR A 31 2.87 -19.35 -5.60
CA TYR A 31 2.52 -19.96 -6.87
C TYR A 31 1.58 -21.13 -6.61
N VAL A 32 0.33 -21.00 -7.06
CA VAL A 32 -0.69 -22.04 -6.91
C VAL A 32 -1.21 -22.39 -8.28
N GLU A 33 -1.00 -23.65 -8.69
CA GLU A 33 -1.46 -24.15 -9.99
C GLU A 33 -1.00 -23.25 -11.16
N GLY A 34 0.25 -22.80 -11.10
CA GLY A 34 0.84 -21.95 -12.14
C GLY A 34 0.41 -20.51 -12.11
N LYS A 35 -0.36 -20.09 -11.12
CA LYS A 35 -0.81 -18.71 -10.97
C LYS A 35 -0.10 -18.03 -9.82
N GLU A 36 0.24 -16.76 -10.02
CA GLU A 36 0.83 -15.94 -8.98
C GLU A 36 -0.27 -15.37 -8.09
N ILE A 37 -0.09 -15.51 -6.77
CA ILE A 37 -0.99 -14.95 -5.78
C ILE A 37 -0.16 -14.11 -4.83
N TYR A 38 -0.59 -12.89 -4.58
CA TYR A 38 0.08 -11.93 -3.70
C TYR A 38 -0.65 -11.89 -2.38
N ARG A 39 -0.01 -12.44 -1.34
CA ARG A 39 -0.61 -12.59 -0.01
C ARG A 39 0.00 -11.62 0.97
N ILE A 40 -0.85 -10.89 1.71
CA ILE A 40 -0.42 -10.06 2.82
C ILE A 40 -1.07 -10.58 4.09
N SER A 41 -0.27 -10.80 5.13
CA SER A 41 -0.75 -11.20 6.45
C SER A 41 -0.39 -10.11 7.45
N LEU A 42 -1.36 -9.73 8.28
CA LEU A 42 -1.21 -8.72 9.31
C LEU A 42 -1.56 -9.35 10.66
N GLU A 43 -0.62 -9.29 11.61
CA GLU A 43 -0.81 -9.77 12.97
C GLU A 43 -0.84 -8.61 13.94
N GLN A 44 -1.94 -8.51 14.70
CA GLN A 44 -2.14 -7.48 15.72
C GLN A 44 -2.54 -8.17 17.02
N GLY A 45 -1.61 -8.29 17.96
CA GLY A 45 -1.85 -9.04 19.18
C GLY A 45 -2.17 -10.50 18.86
N THR A 46 -3.35 -10.98 19.26
CA THR A 46 -3.78 -12.34 18.98
C THR A 46 -4.62 -12.43 17.69
N GLU A 47 -4.92 -11.31 17.06
CA GLU A 47 -5.69 -11.29 15.82
C GLU A 47 -4.76 -11.36 14.60
N ALA A 48 -5.21 -12.09 13.60
CA ALA A 48 -4.50 -12.19 12.33
C ALA A 48 -5.48 -11.99 11.19
N ARG A 49 -5.04 -11.25 10.17
CA ARG A 49 -5.80 -11.01 8.94
C ARG A 49 -4.94 -11.40 7.77
N THR A 50 -5.52 -12.07 6.80
CA THR A 50 -4.82 -12.45 5.58
C THR A 50 -5.67 -12.05 4.39
N VAL A 51 -5.05 -11.38 3.41
CA VAL A 51 -5.68 -11.01 2.15
C VAL A 51 -4.85 -11.51 1.00
N GLU A 52 -5.49 -11.72 -0.15
CA GLU A 52 -4.82 -12.20 -1.34
C GLU A 52 -5.32 -11.45 -2.56
N SER A 53 -4.45 -11.27 -3.55
CA SER A 53 -4.80 -10.69 -4.83
C SER A 53 -4.10 -11.46 -5.94
N GLY A 54 -4.79 -11.66 -7.04
CA GLY A 54 -4.19 -12.22 -8.25
C GLY A 54 -3.49 -11.16 -9.10
N GLU A 55 -3.55 -9.88 -8.72
CA GLU A 55 -2.99 -8.79 -9.50
C GLU A 55 -1.59 -8.38 -9.04
N ASP A 56 -1.45 -7.89 -7.81
CA ASP A 56 -0.20 -7.40 -7.26
C ASP A 56 -0.35 -7.09 -5.76
N PHE A 57 0.77 -6.67 -5.13
CA PHE A 57 0.75 -6.31 -3.70
C PHE A 57 0.04 -4.99 -3.43
N PHE A 58 0.04 -4.05 -4.37
CA PHE A 58 -0.66 -2.79 -4.15
C PHE A 58 -2.17 -3.05 -4.05
N GLU A 59 -2.71 -3.94 -4.90
CA GLU A 59 -4.12 -4.35 -4.83
C GLU A 59 -4.40 -5.16 -3.55
N ALA A 60 -3.51 -6.08 -3.17
CA ALA A 60 -3.67 -6.85 -1.94
C ALA A 60 -3.69 -5.92 -0.72
N LEU A 61 -2.78 -4.93 -0.69
CA LEU A 61 -2.75 -3.95 0.39
C LEU A 61 -4.06 -3.14 0.44
N LYS A 62 -4.60 -2.79 -0.72
CA LYS A 62 -5.89 -2.09 -0.80
C LYS A 62 -7.01 -2.94 -0.16
N GLN A 63 -7.03 -4.25 -0.42
CA GLN A 63 -8.03 -5.13 0.19
C GLN A 63 -7.89 -5.17 1.70
N LEU A 64 -6.67 -5.24 2.21
CA LEU A 64 -6.42 -5.20 3.65
C LEU A 64 -6.89 -3.87 4.25
N ARG A 65 -6.60 -2.76 3.58
CA ARG A 65 -7.01 -1.43 4.03
C ARG A 65 -8.53 -1.30 4.10
N LEU A 66 -9.23 -1.79 3.07
CA LEU A 66 -10.70 -1.74 3.05
C LEU A 66 -11.29 -2.56 4.22
N ASP A 67 -10.68 -3.66 4.57
CA ASP A 67 -11.12 -4.45 5.71
C ASP A 67 -10.92 -3.70 7.03
N LEU A 68 -9.75 -3.06 7.20
CA LEU A 68 -9.45 -2.26 8.39
C LEU A 68 -10.35 -1.02 8.49
N GLU A 69 -10.72 -0.43 7.35
CA GLU A 69 -11.58 0.76 7.33
C GLU A 69 -12.98 0.48 7.87
N LYS A 70 -13.41 -0.77 7.94
CA LYS A 70 -14.69 -1.13 8.55
C LYS A 70 -14.77 -0.74 10.03
N THR A 71 -13.62 -0.62 10.69
CA THR A 71 -13.52 -0.17 12.07
C THR A 71 -12.77 1.17 12.18
N ASP A 72 -12.70 1.92 11.08
CA ASP A 72 -12.03 3.22 10.97
C ASP A 72 -10.54 3.16 11.32
N ALA A 73 -9.89 2.02 11.07
CA ALA A 73 -8.47 1.85 11.28
C ALA A 73 -7.71 2.09 9.98
N LEU A 74 -6.53 2.71 10.07
CA LEU A 74 -5.67 3.03 8.94
C LEU A 74 -4.27 2.46 9.18
N LEU A 75 -3.60 2.08 8.10
CA LEU A 75 -2.21 1.65 8.17
C LEU A 75 -1.28 2.86 8.06
N TYR A 76 -0.20 2.85 8.82
CA TYR A 76 0.84 3.87 8.75
C TYR A 76 2.00 3.30 7.92
N CYS A 77 1.88 3.39 6.61
CA CYS A 77 2.91 2.97 5.67
C CYS A 77 2.74 3.73 4.36
N PHE A 78 3.79 3.70 3.53
CA PHE A 78 3.75 4.45 2.26
C PHE A 78 2.61 4.02 1.36
N GLY A 79 2.33 2.72 1.26
CA GLY A 79 1.23 2.24 0.41
C GLY A 79 -0.16 2.66 0.88
N ALA A 80 -0.30 3.15 2.10
CA ALA A 80 -1.54 3.66 2.66
C ALA A 80 -1.50 5.17 2.87
N SER A 81 -0.48 5.85 2.34
CA SER A 81 -0.34 7.29 2.44
C SER A 81 -1.12 7.98 1.32
N GLU A 82 -1.80 9.07 1.65
CA GLU A 82 -2.62 9.81 0.69
C GLU A 82 -1.83 10.22 -0.55
N ASN A 83 -0.59 10.64 -0.37
CA ASN A 83 0.26 11.17 -1.43
C ASN A 83 1.17 10.13 -2.08
N VAL A 84 0.80 8.85 -2.01
CA VAL A 84 1.59 7.76 -2.59
C VAL A 84 0.69 6.89 -3.46
N TYR A 85 1.20 6.49 -4.63
CA TYR A 85 0.47 5.57 -5.51
C TYR A 85 1.44 4.77 -6.36
N SER A 86 1.10 3.52 -6.65
CA SER A 86 1.90 2.68 -7.53
C SER A 86 1.50 3.00 -8.98
N SER A 87 2.48 3.30 -9.83
CA SER A 87 2.21 3.65 -11.22
C SER A 87 1.69 2.45 -12.02
N GLY A 88 1.04 2.72 -13.14
CA GLY A 88 0.60 1.67 -14.04
C GLY A 88 1.76 0.80 -14.51
N MET A 89 2.93 1.40 -14.77
CA MET A 89 4.12 0.66 -15.16
C MET A 89 4.62 -0.25 -14.03
N GLN A 90 4.68 0.26 -12.80
CA GLN A 90 5.09 -0.53 -11.65
C GLN A 90 4.16 -1.71 -11.43
N ARG A 91 2.85 -1.52 -11.62
CA ARG A 91 1.86 -2.57 -11.45
C ARG A 91 1.85 -3.59 -12.59
N SER A 92 2.15 -3.16 -13.81
CA SER A 92 2.15 -4.06 -14.96
C SER A 92 3.44 -4.87 -15.11
N MET A 93 4.54 -4.40 -14.54
CA MET A 93 5.87 -5.01 -14.71
C MET A 93 6.35 -5.82 -13.52
N GLY A 94 5.59 -5.88 -12.45
CA GLY A 94 6.06 -6.61 -11.28
C GLY A 94 5.02 -6.70 -10.18
N PRO A 95 5.45 -7.08 -8.97
CA PRO A 95 4.54 -7.31 -7.85
C PRO A 95 3.98 -6.03 -7.22
N ALA A 96 4.37 -4.85 -7.70
CA ALA A 96 3.92 -3.54 -7.22
C ALA A 96 4.23 -3.32 -5.73
N VAL A 97 5.45 -3.66 -5.33
CA VAL A 97 5.99 -3.35 -4.00
C VAL A 97 6.47 -1.91 -3.95
N LEU A 98 6.77 -1.32 -5.10
CA LEU A 98 7.24 0.07 -5.19
C LEU A 98 6.11 1.00 -5.62
N ALA A 99 6.18 2.23 -5.13
CA ALA A 99 5.22 3.28 -5.47
C ALA A 99 5.96 4.62 -5.50
N TYR A 100 5.26 5.67 -5.91
CA TYR A 100 5.82 7.02 -5.97
C TYR A 100 5.12 7.93 -4.97
N LYS A 101 5.92 8.78 -4.29
CA LYS A 101 5.37 9.96 -3.61
C LYS A 101 4.96 10.95 -4.68
N MET A 102 3.80 11.58 -4.51
CA MET A 102 3.24 12.53 -5.48
C MET A 102 3.15 13.92 -4.86
N ARG A 103 3.45 14.95 -5.67
CA ARG A 103 3.23 16.35 -5.31
C ARG A 103 2.41 16.99 -6.41
N ILE A 104 1.33 17.65 -6.05
CA ILE A 104 0.44 18.33 -7.01
C ILE A 104 1.25 19.31 -7.84
N GLY A 105 1.13 19.20 -9.16
CA GLY A 105 1.83 20.07 -10.12
C GLY A 105 3.22 19.59 -10.53
N PHE A 106 3.73 18.51 -9.93
CA PHE A 106 5.08 18.01 -10.21
C PHE A 106 5.06 16.54 -10.63
N PRO A 107 5.82 16.17 -11.68
CA PRO A 107 5.93 14.76 -12.04
C PRO A 107 6.69 13.97 -10.97
N ALA A 108 6.40 12.68 -10.86
CA ALA A 108 7.13 11.80 -9.97
C ALA A 108 8.51 11.50 -10.56
N LEU A 109 9.53 11.52 -9.70
CA LEU A 109 10.91 11.28 -10.07
C LEU A 109 11.42 10.01 -9.40
N ARG A 110 12.58 9.51 -9.85
CA ARG A 110 13.18 8.32 -9.27
C ARG A 110 13.38 8.43 -7.76
N GLN A 111 13.74 9.61 -7.27
CA GLN A 111 13.94 9.85 -5.84
C GLN A 111 12.64 9.78 -5.03
N ASP A 112 11.50 9.75 -5.68
CA ASP A 112 10.19 9.65 -5.02
C ASP A 112 9.73 8.20 -4.84
N ILE A 113 10.52 7.23 -5.29
CA ILE A 113 10.17 5.81 -5.18
C ILE A 113 10.31 5.36 -3.73
N VAL A 114 9.27 4.67 -3.25
CA VAL A 114 9.21 4.13 -1.89
C VAL A 114 8.71 2.69 -1.93
N ASN A 115 9.05 1.91 -0.89
CA ASN A 115 8.48 0.58 -0.69
C ASN A 115 7.14 0.75 0.04
N ILE A 116 6.08 0.14 -0.47
CA ILE A 116 4.72 0.36 0.06
C ILE A 116 4.54 -0.10 1.51
N PHE A 117 5.38 -1.02 1.99
CA PHE A 117 5.28 -1.53 3.37
C PHE A 117 6.11 -0.73 4.37
N GLU A 118 7.04 0.11 3.89
CA GLU A 118 7.87 0.93 4.75
C GLU A 118 7.19 2.24 5.11
N ALA A 119 7.78 2.98 6.05
CA ALA A 119 7.21 4.23 6.53
C ALA A 119 8.30 5.18 7.01
N ASP A 120 7.98 6.46 6.96
CA ASP A 120 8.74 7.51 7.63
C ASP A 120 7.77 8.60 8.07
N GLU A 121 8.27 9.73 8.54
CA GLU A 121 7.46 10.84 9.05
C GLU A 121 6.63 11.55 7.96
N THR A 122 6.88 11.27 6.68
CA THR A 122 6.14 11.90 5.58
C THR A 122 4.84 11.16 5.24
N VAL A 123 4.59 10.00 5.86
CA VAL A 123 3.37 9.24 5.62
C VAL A 123 2.16 10.02 6.14
N VAL A 124 1.14 10.13 5.30
CA VAL A 124 -0.16 10.74 5.66
C VAL A 124 -1.21 9.63 5.58
N PRO A 125 -1.50 8.94 6.69
CA PRO A 125 -2.45 7.83 6.67
C PRO A 125 -3.79 8.27 6.08
N SER A 126 -4.34 7.46 5.19
CA SER A 126 -5.55 7.82 4.45
C SER A 126 -6.41 6.60 4.20
N THR A 127 -7.69 6.84 3.88
CA THR A 127 -8.55 5.80 3.34
C THR A 127 -8.15 5.53 1.90
N VAL A 128 -8.58 4.38 1.38
CA VAL A 128 -8.39 4.04 -0.03
C VAL A 128 -8.98 5.12 -0.94
N GLU A 129 -10.19 5.58 -0.60
CA GLU A 129 -10.87 6.62 -1.39
C GLU A 129 -10.10 7.93 -1.41
N GLN A 130 -9.58 8.38 -0.26
CA GLN A 130 -8.79 9.61 -0.18
C GLN A 130 -7.53 9.52 -1.03
N GLN A 131 -6.86 8.36 -1.00
CA GLN A 131 -5.66 8.15 -1.79
C GLN A 131 -5.96 8.17 -3.29
N GLU A 132 -7.03 7.51 -3.71
CA GLU A 132 -7.41 7.49 -5.14
C GLU A 132 -7.82 8.88 -5.61
N ARG A 133 -8.50 9.65 -4.77
CA ARG A 133 -8.88 11.03 -5.08
C ARG A 133 -7.67 11.92 -5.25
N PHE A 134 -6.67 11.79 -4.37
CA PHE A 134 -5.42 12.52 -4.49
C PHE A 134 -4.69 12.15 -5.79
N HIS A 135 -4.64 10.87 -6.11
CA HIS A 135 -4.00 10.39 -7.33
C HIS A 135 -4.64 11.00 -8.58
N ARG A 136 -5.96 11.05 -8.64
CA ARG A 136 -6.66 11.70 -9.77
C ARG A 136 -6.34 13.19 -9.85
N ARG A 137 -6.33 13.88 -8.72
CA ARG A 137 -5.95 15.30 -8.68
C ARG A 137 -4.52 15.51 -9.15
N TRP A 138 -3.62 14.63 -8.76
CA TRP A 138 -2.24 14.69 -9.17
C TRP A 138 -2.10 14.51 -10.68
N ILE A 139 -2.76 13.51 -11.25
CA ILE A 139 -2.74 13.28 -12.70
C ILE A 139 -3.27 14.53 -13.43
N ASP A 140 -4.38 15.09 -12.98
CA ASP A 140 -4.97 16.28 -13.60
C ASP A 140 -4.00 17.48 -13.54
N SER A 141 -3.24 17.60 -12.46
CA SER A 141 -2.30 18.71 -12.29
C SER A 141 -1.15 18.66 -13.29
N LEU A 142 -0.80 17.47 -13.79
CA LEU A 142 0.28 17.30 -14.75
C LEU A 142 -0.14 17.61 -16.19
N GLY A 143 -1.42 17.45 -16.48
CA GLY A 143 -1.93 17.65 -17.83
C GLY A 143 -2.29 19.08 -18.18
N LYS A 144 -2.13 20.03 -17.24
CA LYS A 144 -2.49 21.42 -17.48
C LYS A 144 -1.30 22.21 -18.04
N PRO A 145 -1.47 22.87 -19.19
CA PRO A 145 -0.42 23.77 -19.69
C PRO A 145 -0.17 24.90 -18.67
N ALA A 146 1.08 25.34 -18.63
CA ALA A 146 1.47 26.42 -17.75
C ALA A 146 0.75 27.74 -18.10
#